data_7799c377e62cbe87f19d2a58341965da
#
_entry.id   7799c377e62cbe87f19d2a58341965da
#
_cell.length_a   1.000
_cell.length_b   1.000
_cell.length_c   1.000
_cell.angle_alpha   90.00
_cell.angle_beta   90.00
_cell.angle_gamma   90.00
#
_symmetry.space_group_name_H-M   'P 1'
#
loop_
_entity.id
_entity.type
_entity.pdbx_description
1 polymer ?
#
loop_
_entity_poly.entity_id
_entity_poly.type
_entity_poly.pdbx_seq_one_letter_code
_entity_poly.pdbx_strand_id
1 'polypeptide(L)'
;IKSSNLCTEIIEYSSPTEFAVCNLASIGLPKYIIDNPNIEKYTKVKIYSVPDCRYCIMAKRLLNECHIDYVEEILDTKDTKKQLLDSINANNVECKDGVCILKDGQNNVRTFPQIYIDDNHIGGYQELYTFLPPAKIFDFDKLIKVVKIITRNLDKIIDVNYYPIPETERSNKLHRPIGIGIQGLADVFAMLKMPFDSIEARALNEKIAETIYYSAVETSIELSKKREVKMNKL
;
A
#
# COMPACT_ATOMS: atom_id res chain seq x y z
N ILE A 1 -9.49 32.26 -6.02
CA ILE A 1 -9.40 31.32 -7.15
C ILE A 1 -10.23 31.87 -8.28
N LYS A 2 -9.62 32.16 -9.44
CA LYS A 2 -10.34 32.70 -10.61
C LYS A 2 -10.72 31.61 -11.60
N SER A 3 -9.92 30.53 -11.73
CA SER A 3 -10.21 29.42 -12.62
C SER A 3 -9.45 28.13 -12.16
N SER A 4 -9.95 27.03 -12.62
CA SER A 4 -9.30 25.72 -12.56
C SER A 4 -9.57 24.98 -13.88
N ASN A 5 -8.83 23.91 -14.17
CA ASN A 5 -9.21 23.00 -15.23
C ASN A 5 -10.50 22.24 -14.86
N LEU A 6 -11.11 21.56 -15.85
CA LEU A 6 -12.39 20.86 -15.67
C LEU A 6 -12.38 19.83 -14.53
N CYS A 7 -11.29 19.09 -14.36
CA CYS A 7 -11.15 18.02 -13.35
C CYS A 7 -10.49 18.50 -12.05
N THR A 8 -10.19 19.77 -11.92
CA THR A 8 -9.65 20.43 -10.70
C THR A 8 -8.26 19.91 -10.24
N GLU A 9 -7.45 19.31 -11.14
CA GLU A 9 -6.07 18.92 -10.83
C GLU A 9 -5.14 20.14 -10.70
N ILE A 10 -5.53 21.29 -11.23
CA ILE A 10 -4.72 22.51 -11.19
C ILE A 10 -5.60 23.76 -11.08
N ILE A 11 -5.11 24.74 -10.31
CA ILE A 11 -5.66 26.08 -10.25
C ILE A 11 -4.87 26.95 -11.21
N GLU A 12 -5.57 27.66 -12.09
CA GLU A 12 -4.99 28.44 -13.17
C GLU A 12 -5.38 29.90 -13.08
N TYR A 13 -4.51 30.76 -13.61
CA TYR A 13 -4.78 32.20 -13.74
C TYR A 13 -5.22 32.54 -15.15
N SER A 14 -6.31 33.28 -15.27
CA SER A 14 -6.76 33.87 -16.54
C SER A 14 -7.05 35.37 -16.39
N SER A 15 -6.70 36.16 -17.42
CA SER A 15 -6.96 37.59 -17.54
C SER A 15 -7.33 37.92 -18.99
N PRO A 16 -7.69 39.14 -19.32
CA PRO A 16 -7.94 39.53 -20.72
C PRO A 16 -6.74 39.35 -21.67
N THR A 17 -5.53 39.27 -21.14
CA THR A 17 -4.27 39.13 -21.92
C THR A 17 -3.56 37.80 -21.73
N GLU A 18 -4.07 36.94 -20.85
CA GLU A 18 -3.49 35.63 -20.53
C GLU A 18 -4.61 34.60 -20.31
N PHE A 19 -4.73 33.65 -21.21
CA PHE A 19 -5.73 32.59 -21.11
C PHE A 19 -5.07 31.29 -20.66
N ALA A 20 -5.55 30.76 -19.53
CA ALA A 20 -5.04 29.52 -18.99
C ALA A 20 -5.32 28.36 -19.93
N VAL A 21 -4.32 27.49 -20.09
CA VAL A 21 -4.41 26.20 -20.82
C VAL A 21 -3.80 25.12 -19.96
N CYS A 22 -4.58 24.09 -19.65
CA CYS A 22 -4.13 23.00 -18.82
C CYS A 22 -3.26 21.99 -19.59
N ASN A 23 -2.19 21.53 -18.93
CA ASN A 23 -1.33 20.42 -19.37
C ASN A 23 -1.44 19.32 -18.34
N LEU A 24 -2.12 18.23 -18.70
CA LEU A 24 -2.60 17.24 -17.73
C LEU A 24 -1.99 15.86 -17.97
N ALA A 25 -1.83 15.11 -16.87
CA ALA A 25 -1.61 13.67 -16.87
C ALA A 25 -2.37 13.03 -15.73
N SER A 26 -2.66 11.72 -15.85
CA SER A 26 -3.27 10.92 -14.80
C SER A 26 -2.45 9.68 -14.51
N ILE A 27 -2.33 9.34 -13.23
CA ILE A 27 -1.57 8.20 -12.72
C ILE A 27 -2.55 7.08 -12.33
N GLY A 28 -2.41 5.91 -12.93
CA GLY A 28 -3.15 4.70 -12.58
C GLY A 28 -2.55 4.03 -11.35
N LEU A 29 -3.07 4.33 -10.16
CA LEU A 29 -2.53 3.88 -8.88
C LEU A 29 -2.43 2.35 -8.68
N PRO A 30 -3.34 1.50 -9.22
CA PRO A 30 -3.23 0.05 -9.05
C PRO A 30 -1.93 -0.56 -9.58
N LYS A 31 -1.23 0.11 -10.49
CA LYS A 31 0.07 -0.31 -11.04
C LYS A 31 1.25 -0.21 -10.06
N TYR A 32 1.00 0.35 -8.88
CA TYR A 32 1.98 0.50 -7.80
C TYR A 32 1.74 -0.48 -6.65
N ILE A 33 0.77 -1.39 -6.78
CA ILE A 33 0.61 -2.49 -5.83
C ILE A 33 1.56 -3.61 -6.25
N ILE A 34 2.42 -3.99 -5.31
CA ILE A 34 3.39 -5.08 -5.47
C ILE A 34 3.25 -6.07 -4.33
N ASP A 35 3.71 -7.29 -4.56
CA ASP A 35 3.90 -8.25 -3.47
C ASP A 35 4.97 -7.71 -2.51
N ASN A 36 4.74 -7.91 -1.22
CA ASN A 36 5.62 -7.36 -0.21
C ASN A 36 6.97 -8.11 -0.22
N PRO A 37 8.08 -7.47 -0.60
CA PRO A 37 9.39 -8.11 -0.67
C PRO A 37 9.97 -8.44 0.73
N ASN A 38 9.39 -7.90 1.80
CA ASN A 38 9.86 -8.08 3.18
C ASN A 38 9.15 -9.23 3.90
N ILE A 39 8.42 -10.08 3.19
CA ILE A 39 7.89 -11.32 3.77
C ILE A 39 9.04 -12.27 4.02
N GLU A 40 9.26 -12.61 5.28
CA GLU A 40 10.28 -13.58 5.66
C GLU A 40 9.96 -14.97 5.10
N LYS A 41 11.00 -15.67 4.64
CA LYS A 41 10.88 -17.07 4.23
C LYS A 41 10.99 -17.93 5.46
N TYR A 42 9.87 -18.45 5.90
CA TYR A 42 9.84 -19.44 6.98
C TYR A 42 10.24 -20.81 6.46
N THR A 43 11.02 -21.56 7.25
CA THR A 43 11.52 -22.86 6.82
C THR A 43 10.52 -23.97 7.07
N LYS A 44 9.65 -23.82 8.07
CA LYS A 44 8.68 -24.83 8.49
C LYS A 44 7.40 -24.20 9.01
N VAL A 45 6.35 -24.26 8.22
CA VAL A 45 5.02 -23.82 8.66
C VAL A 45 4.07 -25.01 8.71
N LYS A 46 3.40 -25.18 9.84
CA LYS A 46 2.43 -26.26 10.06
C LYS A 46 1.10 -25.70 10.54
N ILE A 47 0.02 -26.15 9.92
CA ILE A 47 -1.34 -25.80 10.31
C ILE A 47 -2.11 -27.04 10.70
N TYR A 48 -2.66 -27.05 11.91
CA TYR A 48 -3.63 -28.02 12.35
C TYR A 48 -5.03 -27.48 12.11
N SER A 49 -5.79 -28.14 11.27
CA SER A 49 -7.13 -27.72 10.86
C SER A 49 -8.18 -28.77 11.21
N VAL A 50 -9.45 -28.37 11.15
CA VAL A 50 -10.60 -29.27 11.30
C VAL A 50 -11.55 -29.11 10.11
N PRO A 51 -12.33 -30.14 9.75
CA PRO A 51 -13.34 -30.04 8.70
C PRO A 51 -14.30 -28.87 8.92
N ASP A 52 -14.75 -28.24 7.82
CA ASP A 52 -15.75 -27.16 7.79
C ASP A 52 -15.39 -25.91 8.62
N CYS A 53 -14.10 -25.68 8.84
CA CYS A 53 -13.60 -24.58 9.65
C CYS A 53 -13.33 -23.34 8.81
N ARG A 54 -14.17 -22.32 8.95
CA ARG A 54 -14.03 -21.04 8.24
C ARG A 54 -12.67 -20.36 8.50
N TYR A 55 -12.23 -20.32 9.76
CA TYR A 55 -10.95 -19.68 10.12
C TYR A 55 -9.73 -20.49 9.63
N CYS A 56 -9.86 -21.80 9.50
CA CYS A 56 -8.82 -22.62 8.88
C CYS A 56 -8.67 -22.30 7.39
N ILE A 57 -9.78 -22.12 6.68
CA ILE A 57 -9.78 -21.69 5.28
C ILE A 57 -9.14 -20.31 5.14
N MET A 58 -9.49 -19.37 6.02
CA MET A 58 -8.93 -18.01 6.01
C MET A 58 -7.43 -18.00 6.30
N ALA A 59 -6.96 -18.81 7.24
CA ALA A 59 -5.52 -18.93 7.55
C ALA A 59 -4.74 -19.49 6.36
N LYS A 60 -5.22 -20.56 5.73
CA LYS A 60 -4.60 -21.15 4.53
C LYS A 60 -4.57 -20.15 3.37
N ARG A 61 -5.64 -19.39 3.18
CA ARG A 61 -5.69 -18.33 2.17
C ARG A 61 -4.64 -17.26 2.44
N LEU A 62 -4.48 -16.82 3.68
CA LEU A 62 -3.49 -15.81 4.06
C LEU A 62 -2.06 -16.31 3.81
N LEU A 63 -1.74 -17.55 4.18
CA LEU A 63 -0.42 -18.15 3.90
C LEU A 63 -0.15 -18.20 2.38
N ASN A 64 -1.12 -18.63 1.58
CA ASN A 64 -1.00 -18.66 0.13
C ASN A 64 -0.81 -17.26 -0.49
N GLU A 65 -1.51 -16.25 0.01
CA GLU A 65 -1.36 -14.85 -0.44
C GLU A 65 0.03 -14.28 -0.11
N CYS A 66 0.62 -14.73 0.98
CA CYS A 66 1.99 -14.40 1.37
C CYS A 66 3.04 -15.29 0.70
N HIS A 67 2.65 -16.21 -0.18
CA HIS A 67 3.54 -17.19 -0.82
C HIS A 67 4.35 -18.04 0.17
N ILE A 68 3.72 -18.40 1.31
CA ILE A 68 4.31 -19.20 2.37
C ILE A 68 3.81 -20.65 2.21
N ASP A 69 4.75 -21.56 1.97
CA ASP A 69 4.48 -22.99 1.94
C ASP A 69 4.19 -23.52 3.35
N TYR A 70 3.21 -24.42 3.47
CA TYR A 70 2.82 -25.01 4.75
C TYR A 70 2.42 -26.47 4.62
N VAL A 71 2.54 -27.21 5.71
CA VAL A 71 2.02 -28.57 5.86
C VAL A 71 0.72 -28.50 6.64
N GLU A 72 -0.35 -29.07 6.10
CA GLU A 72 -1.65 -29.18 6.78
C GLU A 72 -1.81 -30.56 7.41
N GLU A 73 -2.22 -30.60 8.66
CA GLU A 73 -2.70 -31.78 9.35
C GLU A 73 -4.16 -31.60 9.75
N ILE A 74 -5.04 -32.44 9.17
CA ILE A 74 -6.47 -32.38 9.40
C ILE A 74 -6.83 -33.28 10.58
N LEU A 75 -7.41 -32.72 11.63
CA LEU A 75 -7.89 -33.41 12.81
C LEU A 75 -9.39 -33.66 12.67
N ASP A 76 -9.78 -34.88 12.38
CA ASP A 76 -11.15 -35.28 12.11
C ASP A 76 -11.88 -35.86 13.33
N THR A 77 -11.14 -36.46 14.28
CA THR A 77 -11.71 -37.08 15.49
C THR A 77 -11.70 -36.14 16.69
N LYS A 78 -12.59 -36.41 17.68
CA LYS A 78 -12.62 -35.65 18.92
C LYS A 78 -11.37 -35.87 19.76
N ASP A 79 -10.81 -37.09 19.71
CA ASP A 79 -9.64 -37.49 20.52
C ASP A 79 -8.37 -36.80 20.01
N THR A 80 -8.14 -36.76 18.68
CA THR A 80 -6.98 -36.06 18.11
C THR A 80 -7.03 -34.56 18.36
N LYS A 81 -8.22 -33.93 18.25
CA LYS A 81 -8.43 -32.51 18.60
C LYS A 81 -8.10 -32.24 20.06
N LYS A 82 -8.61 -33.08 20.96
CA LYS A 82 -8.39 -32.94 22.41
C LYS A 82 -6.92 -33.12 22.76
N GLN A 83 -6.26 -34.16 22.24
CA GLN A 83 -4.83 -34.41 22.49
C GLN A 83 -3.95 -33.22 22.11
N LEU A 84 -4.18 -32.62 20.91
CA LEU A 84 -3.44 -31.44 20.49
C LEU A 84 -3.68 -30.24 21.41
N LEU A 85 -4.94 -29.93 21.74
CA LEU A 85 -5.28 -28.81 22.61
C LEU A 85 -4.74 -28.98 24.02
N ASP A 86 -4.79 -30.19 24.58
CA ASP A 86 -4.23 -30.51 25.89
C ASP A 86 -2.70 -30.33 25.88
N SER A 87 -2.01 -30.76 24.82
CA SER A 87 -0.57 -30.55 24.67
C SER A 87 -0.20 -29.05 24.59
N ILE A 88 -0.93 -28.26 23.81
CA ILE A 88 -0.70 -26.80 23.72
C ILE A 88 -0.92 -26.14 25.08
N ASN A 89 -2.03 -26.48 25.76
CA ASN A 89 -2.38 -25.88 27.04
C ASN A 89 -1.39 -26.30 28.14
N ALA A 90 -0.86 -27.53 28.11
CA ALA A 90 0.19 -27.96 29.02
C ALA A 90 1.47 -27.16 28.90
N ASN A 91 1.84 -26.74 27.67
CA ASN A 91 2.99 -25.87 27.41
C ASN A 91 2.74 -24.41 27.86
N ASN A 92 1.49 -23.99 28.00
CA ASN A 92 1.09 -22.66 28.44
C ASN A 92 1.01 -22.53 29.97
N VAL A 93 1.29 -23.59 30.72
CA VAL A 93 1.21 -23.61 32.19
C VAL A 93 2.62 -23.73 32.76
N GLU A 94 2.92 -22.94 33.77
CA GLU A 94 4.12 -23.06 34.60
C GLU A 94 3.73 -23.60 35.96
N CYS A 95 4.33 -24.72 36.36
CA CYS A 95 4.05 -25.36 37.65
C CYS A 95 5.25 -25.19 38.58
N LYS A 96 5.04 -24.56 39.76
CA LYS A 96 6.01 -24.46 40.85
C LYS A 96 5.35 -24.91 42.15
N ASP A 97 6.02 -25.73 42.93
CA ASP A 97 5.58 -26.22 44.26
C ASP A 97 4.15 -26.77 44.30
N GLY A 98 3.72 -27.47 43.24
CA GLY A 98 2.40 -28.09 43.09
C GLY A 98 1.27 -27.10 42.69
N VAL A 99 1.58 -25.86 42.45
CA VAL A 99 0.61 -24.86 41.93
C VAL A 99 0.95 -24.60 40.47
N CYS A 100 -0.04 -24.83 39.59
CA CYS A 100 0.07 -24.60 38.15
C CYS A 100 -0.71 -23.33 37.75
N ILE A 101 -0.03 -22.37 37.17
CA ILE A 101 -0.60 -21.12 36.65
C ILE A 101 -0.32 -20.95 35.16
N LEU A 102 -1.21 -20.28 34.47
CA LEU A 102 -0.95 -19.90 33.07
C LEU A 102 0.23 -18.91 33.02
N LYS A 103 1.11 -19.08 32.06
CA LYS A 103 2.17 -18.10 31.77
C LYS A 103 1.53 -16.76 31.46
N ASP A 104 2.14 -15.68 31.89
CA ASP A 104 1.63 -14.31 31.71
C ASP A 104 1.26 -14.04 30.24
N GLY A 105 0.03 -13.55 30.04
CA GLY A 105 -0.52 -13.20 28.73
C GLY A 105 -1.03 -14.38 27.89
N GLN A 106 -1.03 -15.61 28.42
CA GLN A 106 -1.54 -16.78 27.71
C GLN A 106 -2.90 -17.24 28.23
N ASN A 107 -3.77 -17.64 27.30
CA ASN A 107 -5.09 -18.19 27.59
C ASN A 107 -5.16 -19.66 27.15
N ASN A 108 -6.06 -20.43 27.78
CA ASN A 108 -6.35 -21.79 27.32
C ASN A 108 -6.86 -21.78 25.89
N VAL A 109 -6.15 -22.47 25.00
CA VAL A 109 -6.51 -22.63 23.60
C VAL A 109 -7.68 -23.62 23.49
N ARG A 110 -8.74 -23.24 22.74
CA ARG A 110 -9.95 -24.06 22.56
C ARG A 110 -10.44 -24.13 21.11
N THR A 111 -9.79 -23.41 20.19
CA THR A 111 -10.29 -23.19 18.84
C THR A 111 -9.29 -23.66 17.79
N PHE A 112 -9.71 -23.71 16.53
CA PHE A 112 -8.89 -24.01 15.35
C PHE A 112 -9.00 -22.85 14.34
N PRO A 113 -7.97 -22.67 13.47
CA PRO A 113 -6.73 -23.47 13.33
C PRO A 113 -5.78 -23.30 14.48
N GLN A 114 -4.76 -24.21 14.56
CA GLN A 114 -3.57 -24.01 15.38
C GLN A 114 -2.34 -24.03 14.45
N ILE A 115 -1.51 -23.01 14.54
CA ILE A 115 -0.45 -22.71 13.57
C ILE A 115 0.89 -22.65 14.29
N TYR A 116 1.88 -23.30 13.67
CA TYR A 116 3.27 -23.29 14.10
C TYR A 116 4.14 -22.74 12.97
N ILE A 117 5.07 -21.87 13.32
CA ILE A 117 6.09 -21.33 12.41
C ILE A 117 7.45 -21.57 13.06
N ASP A 118 8.33 -22.31 12.35
CA ASP A 118 9.66 -22.72 12.82
C ASP A 118 9.61 -23.31 14.24
N ASP A 119 8.66 -24.23 14.45
CA ASP A 119 8.36 -24.94 15.71
C ASP A 119 7.80 -24.05 16.86
N ASN A 120 7.62 -22.75 16.62
CA ASN A 120 6.96 -21.84 17.58
C ASN A 120 5.44 -21.85 17.36
N HIS A 121 4.69 -22.03 18.43
CA HIS A 121 3.23 -21.92 18.39
C HIS A 121 2.81 -20.46 18.24
N ILE A 122 2.15 -20.13 17.13
CA ILE A 122 1.67 -18.78 16.82
C ILE A 122 0.27 -18.57 17.40
N GLY A 123 -0.59 -19.58 17.32
CA GLY A 123 -2.00 -19.51 17.74
C GLY A 123 -2.95 -19.81 16.59
N GLY A 124 -4.06 -19.10 16.52
CA GLY A 124 -5.09 -19.24 15.50
C GLY A 124 -4.92 -18.27 14.33
N TYR A 125 -6.04 -18.05 13.61
CA TYR A 125 -6.07 -17.16 12.44
C TYR A 125 -5.76 -15.70 12.83
N GLN A 126 -6.28 -15.21 13.97
CA GLN A 126 -6.11 -13.81 14.35
C GLN A 126 -4.66 -13.49 14.69
N GLU A 127 -4.02 -14.41 15.42
CA GLU A 127 -2.61 -14.31 15.77
C GLU A 127 -1.74 -14.38 14.53
N LEU A 128 -2.03 -15.29 13.58
CA LEU A 128 -1.34 -15.37 12.28
C LEU A 128 -1.50 -14.07 11.49
N TYR A 129 -2.72 -13.51 11.44
CA TYR A 129 -3.00 -12.26 10.71
C TYR A 129 -2.20 -11.08 11.27
N THR A 130 -2.01 -11.04 12.60
CA THR A 130 -1.22 -10.00 13.26
C THR A 130 0.29 -10.24 13.11
N PHE A 131 0.71 -11.51 13.07
CA PHE A 131 2.10 -11.91 12.96
C PHE A 131 2.68 -11.66 11.58
N LEU A 132 1.93 -11.98 10.54
CA LEU A 132 2.41 -11.82 9.16
C LEU A 132 2.30 -10.37 8.69
N PRO A 133 3.33 -9.84 8.01
CA PRO A 133 3.23 -8.55 7.34
C PRO A 133 2.20 -8.64 6.19
N PRO A 134 1.65 -7.50 5.74
CA PRO A 134 0.70 -7.49 4.64
C PRO A 134 1.32 -8.10 3.37
N ALA A 135 0.57 -8.99 2.71
CA ALA A 135 1.01 -9.68 1.49
C ALA A 135 1.33 -8.73 0.34
N LYS A 136 0.63 -7.60 0.30
CA LYS A 136 0.81 -6.57 -0.73
C LYS A 136 1.04 -5.21 -0.10
N ILE A 137 1.89 -4.42 -0.75
CA ILE A 137 2.21 -3.05 -0.34
C ILE A 137 2.16 -2.10 -1.53
N PHE A 138 2.13 -0.80 -1.24
CA PHE A 138 2.20 0.25 -2.25
C PHE A 138 3.65 0.67 -2.48
N ASP A 139 4.11 0.63 -3.74
CA ASP A 139 5.47 0.98 -4.17
C ASP A 139 5.60 2.50 -4.37
N PHE A 140 5.95 3.21 -3.32
CA PHE A 140 6.19 4.65 -3.33
C PHE A 140 7.42 5.04 -4.14
N ASP A 141 8.47 4.22 -4.17
CA ASP A 141 9.70 4.51 -4.91
C ASP A 141 9.45 4.55 -6.41
N LYS A 142 8.62 3.62 -6.91
CA LYS A 142 8.16 3.63 -8.29
C LYS A 142 7.28 4.83 -8.57
N LEU A 143 6.37 5.20 -7.66
CA LEU A 143 5.52 6.38 -7.80
C LEU A 143 6.38 7.65 -7.95
N ILE A 144 7.36 7.88 -7.06
CA ILE A 144 8.29 9.00 -7.12
C ILE A 144 8.97 9.09 -8.49
N LYS A 145 9.52 7.98 -8.97
CA LYS A 145 10.20 7.93 -10.28
C LYS A 145 9.28 8.32 -11.43
N VAL A 146 8.05 7.80 -11.43
CA VAL A 146 7.06 8.07 -12.49
C VAL A 146 6.58 9.52 -12.43
N VAL A 147 6.31 10.07 -11.25
CA VAL A 147 5.92 11.48 -11.09
C VAL A 147 7.01 12.42 -11.63
N LYS A 148 8.27 12.16 -11.33
CA LYS A 148 9.40 12.95 -11.87
C LYS A 148 9.48 12.91 -13.40
N ILE A 149 9.19 11.75 -14.00
CA ILE A 149 9.12 11.62 -15.47
C ILE A 149 7.94 12.41 -16.04
N ILE A 150 6.75 12.26 -15.45
CA ILE A 150 5.52 12.95 -15.88
C ILE A 150 5.74 14.47 -15.82
N THR A 151 6.29 14.99 -14.73
CA THR A 151 6.56 16.42 -14.55
C THR A 151 7.49 16.97 -15.65
N ARG A 152 8.58 16.24 -15.97
CA ARG A 152 9.48 16.63 -17.06
C ARG A 152 8.81 16.58 -18.44
N ASN A 153 7.96 15.58 -18.66
CA ASN A 153 7.24 15.45 -19.93
C ASN A 153 6.20 16.54 -20.11
N LEU A 154 5.41 16.86 -19.09
CA LEU A 154 4.42 17.93 -19.13
C LEU A 154 5.08 19.31 -19.30
N ASP A 155 6.20 19.54 -18.63
CA ASP A 155 7.00 20.74 -18.81
C ASP A 155 7.51 20.90 -20.26
N LYS A 156 7.96 19.79 -20.89
CA LYS A 156 8.37 19.78 -22.30
C LYS A 156 7.20 20.00 -23.25
N ILE A 157 6.02 19.47 -22.96
CA ILE A 157 4.80 19.67 -23.75
C ILE A 157 4.50 21.16 -23.89
N ILE A 158 4.66 21.95 -22.83
CA ILE A 158 4.46 23.41 -22.86
C ILE A 158 5.33 24.08 -23.91
N ASP A 159 6.55 23.58 -24.15
CA ASP A 159 7.48 24.17 -25.11
C ASP A 159 7.15 23.81 -26.57
N VAL A 160 6.54 22.64 -26.81
CA VAL A 160 6.30 22.08 -28.15
C VAL A 160 4.83 22.09 -28.58
N ASN A 161 3.93 22.49 -27.70
CA ASN A 161 2.49 22.50 -27.98
C ASN A 161 2.12 23.59 -29.00
N TYR A 162 1.02 23.35 -29.73
CA TYR A 162 0.42 24.35 -30.59
C TYR A 162 -0.51 25.25 -29.77
N TYR A 163 -0.37 26.54 -29.91
CA TYR A 163 -1.20 27.52 -29.24
C TYR A 163 -2.06 28.30 -30.28
N PRO A 164 -3.40 28.22 -30.20
CA PRO A 164 -4.27 28.83 -31.22
C PRO A 164 -4.25 30.37 -31.23
N ILE A 165 -3.94 30.99 -30.09
CA ILE A 165 -3.87 32.44 -29.93
C ILE A 165 -2.68 32.84 -29.04
N PRO A 166 -2.12 34.04 -29.21
CA PRO A 166 -0.94 34.51 -28.45
C PRO A 166 -1.14 34.54 -26.92
N GLU A 167 -2.34 34.81 -26.46
CA GLU A 167 -2.69 34.89 -25.02
C GLU A 167 -2.54 33.55 -24.32
N THR A 168 -2.84 32.45 -25.01
CA THR A 168 -2.66 31.07 -24.46
C THR A 168 -1.19 30.71 -24.42
N GLU A 169 -0.43 31.04 -25.43
CA GLU A 169 1.02 30.82 -25.46
C GLU A 169 1.73 31.62 -24.37
N ARG A 170 1.37 32.91 -24.21
CA ARG A 170 1.90 33.77 -23.15
C ARG A 170 1.67 33.17 -21.78
N SER A 171 0.42 32.79 -21.46
CA SER A 171 0.02 32.24 -20.19
C SER A 171 0.82 30.97 -19.89
N ASN A 172 0.86 30.00 -20.83
CA ASN A 172 1.55 28.74 -20.63
C ASN A 172 3.07 28.89 -20.49
N LYS A 173 3.71 29.70 -21.30
CA LYS A 173 5.16 29.94 -21.24
C LYS A 173 5.57 30.70 -19.99
N LEU A 174 4.73 31.62 -19.49
CA LEU A 174 4.99 32.40 -18.30
C LEU A 174 4.81 31.59 -17.02
N HIS A 175 3.68 30.90 -16.89
CA HIS A 175 3.30 30.21 -15.64
C HIS A 175 3.68 28.72 -15.61
N ARG A 176 3.84 28.09 -16.77
CA ARG A 176 4.15 26.65 -16.95
C ARG A 176 3.25 25.73 -16.11
N PRO A 177 1.92 25.86 -16.24
CA PRO A 177 0.98 25.12 -15.43
C PRO A 177 0.94 23.64 -15.83
N ILE A 178 1.02 22.75 -14.85
CA ILE A 178 0.84 21.30 -15.04
C ILE A 178 -0.12 20.76 -13.98
N GLY A 179 -0.97 19.81 -14.35
CA GLY A 179 -1.86 19.09 -13.45
C GLY A 179 -1.60 17.59 -13.51
N ILE A 180 -1.47 16.96 -12.34
CA ILE A 180 -1.27 15.52 -12.21
C ILE A 180 -2.39 14.94 -11.37
N GLY A 181 -3.34 14.25 -12.02
CA GLY A 181 -4.45 13.57 -11.39
C GLY A 181 -4.15 12.10 -11.10
N ILE A 182 -5.06 11.45 -10.39
CA ILE A 182 -4.98 10.03 -10.05
C ILE A 182 -6.23 9.28 -10.50
N GLN A 183 -6.06 7.98 -10.76
CA GLN A 183 -7.14 7.04 -11.08
C GLN A 183 -6.98 5.74 -10.28
N GLY A 184 -8.10 5.11 -9.92
CA GLY A 184 -8.09 3.79 -9.30
C GLY A 184 -7.71 3.77 -7.81
N LEU A 185 -7.96 4.85 -7.05
CA LEU A 185 -7.70 4.88 -5.61
C LEU A 185 -8.55 3.84 -4.86
N ALA A 186 -9.83 3.69 -5.23
CA ALA A 186 -10.72 2.68 -4.66
C ALA A 186 -10.22 1.25 -4.97
N ASP A 187 -9.68 1.03 -6.17
CA ASP A 187 -9.08 -0.26 -6.54
C ASP A 187 -7.85 -0.58 -5.68
N VAL A 188 -7.01 0.43 -5.38
CA VAL A 188 -5.87 0.30 -4.46
C VAL A 188 -6.33 -0.17 -3.08
N PHE A 189 -7.36 0.48 -2.52
CA PHE A 189 -7.91 0.07 -1.21
C PHE A 189 -8.46 -1.36 -1.25
N ALA A 190 -9.17 -1.72 -2.31
CA ALA A 190 -9.68 -3.09 -2.49
C ALA A 190 -8.54 -4.11 -2.60
N MET A 191 -7.49 -3.82 -3.38
CA MET A 191 -6.32 -4.69 -3.54
C MET A 191 -5.52 -4.86 -2.25
N LEU A 192 -5.47 -3.83 -1.41
CA LEU A 192 -4.83 -3.85 -0.09
C LEU A 192 -5.77 -4.31 1.04
N LYS A 193 -7.03 -4.66 0.70
CA LYS A 193 -8.08 -5.09 1.64
C LYS A 193 -8.37 -4.05 2.74
N MET A 194 -8.25 -2.77 2.42
CA MET A 194 -8.56 -1.66 3.31
C MET A 194 -10.01 -1.21 3.12
N PRO A 195 -10.83 -1.13 4.18
CA PRO A 195 -12.12 -0.45 4.11
C PRO A 195 -11.93 1.02 3.69
N PHE A 196 -12.83 1.52 2.83
CA PHE A 196 -12.69 2.86 2.23
C PHE A 196 -12.65 3.99 3.28
N ASP A 197 -13.36 3.84 4.37
CA ASP A 197 -13.47 4.80 5.48
C ASP A 197 -12.50 4.52 6.63
N SER A 198 -11.57 3.56 6.47
CA SER A 198 -10.60 3.21 7.51
C SER A 198 -9.53 4.29 7.69
N ILE A 199 -8.90 4.28 8.86
CA ILE A 199 -7.78 5.17 9.19
C ILE A 199 -6.58 4.88 8.28
N GLU A 200 -6.33 3.61 7.98
CA GLU A 200 -5.26 3.15 7.11
C GLU A 200 -5.46 3.64 5.67
N ALA A 201 -6.68 3.60 5.15
CA ALA A 201 -7.00 4.12 3.81
C ALA A 201 -6.78 5.64 3.74
N ARG A 202 -7.15 6.38 4.78
CA ARG A 202 -6.90 7.83 4.87
C ARG A 202 -5.40 8.14 4.89
N ALA A 203 -4.63 7.44 5.73
CA ALA A 203 -3.18 7.61 5.84
C ALA A 203 -2.47 7.28 4.51
N LEU A 204 -2.90 6.21 3.83
CA LEU A 204 -2.37 5.84 2.52
C LEU A 204 -2.69 6.91 1.46
N ASN A 205 -3.92 7.42 1.42
CA ASN A 205 -4.33 8.50 0.51
C ASN A 205 -3.50 9.77 0.73
N GLU A 206 -3.34 10.19 1.97
CA GLU A 206 -2.51 11.35 2.34
C GLU A 206 -1.07 11.16 1.87
N LYS A 207 -0.47 10.01 2.14
CA LYS A 207 0.90 9.70 1.72
C LYS A 207 1.06 9.64 0.19
N ILE A 208 0.07 9.13 -0.56
CA ILE A 208 0.07 9.14 -2.03
C ILE A 208 0.06 10.58 -2.53
N ALA A 209 -0.86 11.41 -2.03
CA ALA A 209 -0.98 12.81 -2.43
C ALA A 209 0.30 13.61 -2.12
N GLU A 210 0.84 13.47 -0.91
CA GLU A 210 2.10 14.09 -0.50
C GLU A 210 3.27 13.66 -1.40
N THR A 211 3.38 12.37 -1.70
CA THR A 211 4.45 11.82 -2.55
C THR A 211 4.40 12.41 -3.96
N ILE A 212 3.20 12.51 -4.55
CA ILE A 212 3.01 13.09 -5.89
C ILE A 212 3.39 14.56 -5.86
N TYR A 213 2.83 15.33 -4.91
CA TYR A 213 3.07 16.76 -4.80
C TYR A 213 4.54 17.08 -4.57
N TYR A 214 5.17 16.44 -3.59
CA TYR A 214 6.58 16.64 -3.27
C TYR A 214 7.49 16.34 -4.48
N SER A 215 7.30 15.20 -5.13
CA SER A 215 8.12 14.77 -6.26
C SER A 215 7.95 15.69 -7.49
N ALA A 216 6.74 16.20 -7.71
CA ALA A 216 6.47 17.14 -8.78
C ALA A 216 7.13 18.49 -8.51
N VAL A 217 7.00 19.05 -7.31
CA VAL A 217 7.60 20.32 -6.90
C VAL A 217 9.14 20.23 -6.93
N GLU A 218 9.74 19.17 -6.39
CA GLU A 218 11.18 18.95 -6.43
C GLU A 218 11.69 18.96 -7.89
N THR A 219 11.00 18.25 -8.78
CA THR A 219 11.37 18.20 -10.21
C THR A 219 11.18 19.56 -10.89
N SER A 220 10.13 20.29 -10.55
CA SER A 220 9.90 21.66 -11.06
C SER A 220 11.03 22.62 -10.68
N ILE A 221 11.49 22.54 -9.42
CA ILE A 221 12.65 23.31 -8.95
C ILE A 221 13.93 22.96 -9.73
N GLU A 222 14.19 21.65 -9.97
CA GLU A 222 15.33 21.22 -10.78
C GLU A 222 15.27 21.80 -12.21
N LEU A 223 14.09 21.81 -12.83
CA LEU A 223 13.89 22.34 -14.19
C LEU A 223 14.08 23.84 -14.23
N SER A 224 13.58 24.58 -13.24
CA SER A 224 13.75 26.04 -13.13
C SER A 224 15.25 26.41 -13.01
N LYS A 225 16.00 25.75 -12.13
CA LYS A 225 17.44 25.97 -11.99
C LYS A 225 18.21 25.72 -13.30
N LYS A 226 17.83 24.67 -14.05
CA LYS A 226 18.45 24.37 -15.36
C LYS A 226 18.18 25.45 -16.42
N ARG A 227 16.99 26.08 -16.39
CA ARG A 227 16.65 27.19 -17.30
C ARG A 227 17.43 28.46 -16.96
N GLU A 228 17.51 28.80 -15.68
CA GLU A 228 18.28 29.95 -15.20
C GLU A 228 19.74 29.85 -15.65
N VAL A 229 20.39 28.70 -15.49
CA VAL A 229 21.78 28.48 -15.96
C VAL A 229 21.91 28.63 -17.48
N LYS A 230 20.91 28.27 -18.27
CA LYS A 230 20.91 28.47 -19.71
C LYS A 230 20.79 29.94 -20.10
N MET A 231 19.90 30.68 -19.42
CA MET A 231 19.71 32.12 -19.68
C MET A 231 20.95 32.95 -19.34
N ASN A 232 21.66 32.59 -18.27
CA ASN A 232 22.90 33.29 -17.85
C ASN A 232 24.13 32.96 -18.72
N LYS A 233 24.01 32.04 -19.70
CA LYS A 233 25.09 31.65 -20.63
C LYS A 233 24.89 32.26 -22.04
N LEU A 234 23.78 32.94 -22.27
CA LEU A 234 23.47 33.67 -23.50
C LEU A 234 23.72 35.17 -23.32
#